data_5bea9a2aa4e19990cf734d52787a3b0a
#
_entry.id   5bea9a2aa4e19990cf734d52787a3b0a
#
_cell.length_a   1.000
_cell.length_b   1.000
_cell.length_c   1.000
_cell.angle_alpha   90.00
_cell.angle_beta   90.00
_cell.angle_gamma   90.00
#
_symmetry.space_group_name_H-M   'P 1'
#
loop_
_entity.id
_entity.type
_entity.pdbx_description
1 polymer ?
#
loop_
_entity_poly.entity_id
_entity_poly.type
_entity_poly.pdbx_seq_one_letter_code
_entity_poly.pdbx_strand_id
1 'polypeptide(L)'
;MKILFAVSEAVPFAASGGLADVGGSLPRAIRNRGNACRVVMPLYDTIAPQYRERMEFVAEFSVQLSWRRQSCSVYRLTEGGVVYY
;
A
#
# COMPACT_ATOMS: atom_id res chain seq x y z
N MET A 1 -13.66 -10.53 -9.23
CA MET A 1 -12.34 -10.21 -9.81
C MET A 1 -11.36 -9.89 -8.71
N LYS A 2 -10.12 -10.26 -8.88
CA LYS A 2 -9.02 -9.93 -7.94
C LYS A 2 -8.19 -8.81 -8.56
N ILE A 3 -8.05 -7.70 -7.83
CA ILE A 3 -7.38 -6.48 -8.32
C ILE A 3 -6.27 -6.10 -7.35
N LEU A 4 -5.08 -5.84 -7.88
CA LEU A 4 -3.98 -5.20 -7.16
C LEU A 4 -3.83 -3.79 -7.70
N PHE A 5 -4.05 -2.80 -6.85
CA PHE A 5 -4.00 -1.38 -7.21
C PHE A 5 -2.66 -0.80 -6.75
N ALA A 6 -1.82 -0.44 -7.70
CA ALA A 6 -0.51 0.15 -7.42
C ALA A 6 -0.63 1.67 -7.50
N VAL A 7 -0.28 2.36 -6.42
CA VAL A 7 -0.41 3.81 -6.32
C VAL A 7 0.74 4.38 -5.50
N SER A 8 1.17 5.61 -5.81
CA SER A 8 2.27 6.26 -5.10
C SER A 8 1.84 6.89 -3.78
N GLU A 9 0.55 7.18 -3.60
CA GLU A 9 0.03 7.75 -2.35
C GLU A 9 -1.44 7.37 -2.15
N ALA A 10 -1.86 7.30 -0.89
CA ALA A 10 -3.23 7.03 -0.51
C ALA A 10 -3.48 7.55 0.91
N VAL A 11 -4.59 8.25 1.14
CA VAL A 11 -4.98 8.60 2.51
C VAL A 11 -5.40 7.32 3.26
N PRO A 12 -5.16 7.19 4.55
CA PRO A 12 -4.56 8.18 5.47
C PRO A 12 -3.02 8.14 5.55
N PHE A 13 -2.35 7.34 4.73
CA PHE A 13 -0.92 7.06 4.89
C PHE A 13 -0.01 8.16 4.34
N ALA A 14 -0.26 8.59 3.13
CA ALA A 14 0.53 9.63 2.47
C ALA A 14 -0.35 10.43 1.53
N ALA A 15 -0.26 11.76 1.58
CA ALA A 15 -1.07 12.64 0.76
C ALA A 15 -0.29 13.89 0.39
N SER A 16 -0.18 14.16 -0.91
CA SER A 16 0.37 15.40 -1.43
C SER A 16 -0.58 16.08 -2.42
N GLY A 17 -1.66 15.42 -2.83
CA GLY A 17 -2.64 15.94 -3.78
C GLY A 17 -3.82 15.01 -3.99
N GLY A 18 -4.55 15.23 -5.07
CA GLY A 18 -5.78 14.50 -5.37
C GLY A 18 -5.62 13.00 -5.58
N LEU A 19 -4.44 12.54 -5.98
CA LEU A 19 -4.17 11.11 -6.15
C LEU A 19 -4.32 10.33 -4.83
N ALA A 20 -3.95 10.96 -3.71
CA ALA A 20 -4.08 10.34 -2.39
C ALA A 20 -5.55 10.04 -2.05
N ASP A 21 -6.46 10.92 -2.42
CA ASP A 21 -7.89 10.72 -2.20
C ASP A 21 -8.42 9.57 -3.05
N VAL A 22 -7.99 9.46 -4.29
CA VAL A 22 -8.34 8.33 -5.17
C VAL A 22 -7.79 7.03 -4.60
N GLY A 23 -6.53 7.00 -4.17
CA GLY A 23 -5.90 5.82 -3.56
C GLY A 23 -6.57 5.38 -2.27
N GLY A 24 -7.19 6.30 -1.53
CA GLY A 24 -7.90 6.01 -0.30
C GLY A 24 -9.37 5.62 -0.49
N SER A 25 -10.00 5.98 -1.61
CA SER A 25 -11.43 5.76 -1.84
C SER A 25 -11.75 4.73 -2.92
N LEU A 26 -11.01 4.72 -4.03
CA LEU A 26 -11.30 3.82 -5.15
C LEU A 26 -11.20 2.34 -4.77
N PRO A 27 -10.17 1.88 -4.04
CA PRO A 27 -10.09 0.47 -3.64
C PRO A 27 -11.29 0.02 -2.81
N ARG A 28 -11.81 0.87 -1.93
CA ARG A 28 -13.02 0.57 -1.14
C ARG A 28 -14.24 0.46 -2.02
N ALA A 29 -14.38 1.36 -2.99
CA ALA A 29 -15.50 1.34 -3.93
C ALA A 29 -15.47 0.06 -4.79
N ILE A 30 -14.30 -0.34 -5.25
CA ILE A 30 -14.10 -1.58 -6.02
C ILE A 30 -14.49 -2.80 -5.16
N ARG A 31 -14.04 -2.82 -3.91
CA ARG A 31 -14.34 -3.91 -2.98
C ARG A 31 -15.85 -3.98 -2.69
N ASN A 32 -16.49 -2.84 -2.52
CA ASN A 32 -17.94 -2.77 -2.24
C ASN A 32 -18.79 -3.26 -3.41
N ARG A 33 -18.22 -3.38 -4.59
CA ARG A 33 -18.90 -3.97 -5.76
C ARG A 33 -18.62 -5.48 -5.90
N GLY A 34 -18.12 -6.13 -4.87
CA GLY A 34 -17.94 -7.58 -4.86
C GLY A 34 -16.59 -8.06 -5.39
N ASN A 35 -15.63 -7.14 -5.59
CA ASN A 35 -14.29 -7.50 -6.05
C ASN A 35 -13.31 -7.56 -4.87
N ALA A 36 -12.31 -8.43 -4.96
CA ALA A 36 -11.17 -8.39 -4.06
C ALA A 36 -10.19 -7.32 -4.58
N CYS A 37 -9.93 -6.30 -3.77
CA CYS A 37 -9.00 -5.24 -4.13
C CYS A 37 -7.99 -5.04 -3.00
N ARG A 38 -6.71 -5.06 -3.34
CA ARG A 38 -5.60 -4.75 -2.44
C ARG A 38 -4.77 -3.64 -3.05
N VAL A 39 -4.04 -2.92 -2.21
CA VAL A 39 -3.24 -1.78 -2.63
C VAL A 39 -1.77 -2.07 -2.35
N VAL A 40 -0.88 -1.62 -3.23
CA VAL A 40 0.55 -1.59 -2.99
C VAL A 40 1.06 -0.17 -3.18
N MET A 41 1.84 0.33 -2.21
CA MET A 41 2.41 1.66 -2.24
C MET A 41 3.75 1.68 -1.48
N PRO A 42 4.62 2.68 -1.74
CA PRO A 42 5.86 2.80 -0.99
C PRO A 42 5.62 3.03 0.50
N LEU A 43 6.51 2.46 1.32
CA LEU A 43 6.51 2.70 2.76
C LEU A 43 7.36 3.95 3.05
N TYR A 44 6.72 5.11 3.04
CA TYR A 44 7.40 6.38 3.29
C TYR A 44 7.72 6.57 4.77
N ASP A 45 8.84 7.25 5.05
CA ASP A 45 9.22 7.61 6.41
C ASP A 45 8.22 8.54 7.08
N THR A 46 7.47 9.29 6.28
CA THR A 46 6.46 10.26 6.75
C THR A 46 5.15 9.62 7.19
N ILE A 47 4.97 8.32 6.98
CA ILE A 47 3.77 7.62 7.46
C ILE A 47 3.74 7.67 8.99
N ALA A 48 2.59 8.07 9.56
CA ALA A 48 2.47 8.30 10.98
C ALA A 48 2.74 7.03 11.81
N PRO A 49 3.37 7.18 13.00
CA PRO A 49 3.73 6.03 13.84
C PRO A 49 2.57 5.12 14.20
N GLN A 50 1.35 5.66 14.38
CA GLN A 50 0.17 4.88 14.70
C GLN A 50 -0.17 3.83 13.63
N TYR A 51 0.15 4.11 12.37
CA TYR A 51 -0.04 3.16 11.28
C TYR A 51 1.11 2.16 11.21
N ARG A 52 2.34 2.61 11.44
CA ARG A 52 3.52 1.74 11.47
C ARG A 52 3.41 0.65 12.52
N GLU A 53 2.89 0.97 13.69
CA GLU A 53 2.70 0.02 14.79
C GLU A 53 1.71 -1.09 14.46
N ARG A 54 0.79 -0.84 13.54
CA ARG A 54 -0.21 -1.81 13.12
C ARG A 54 0.25 -2.69 11.97
N MET A 55 1.41 -2.40 11.39
CA MET A 55 1.93 -3.13 10.23
C MET A 55 2.46 -4.50 10.62
N GLU A 56 2.18 -5.48 9.77
CA GLU A 56 2.71 -6.83 9.91
C GLU A 56 3.74 -7.10 8.82
N PHE A 57 4.86 -7.70 9.20
CA PHE A 57 5.88 -8.12 8.25
C PHE A 57 5.34 -9.27 7.39
N VAL A 58 5.51 -9.15 6.07
CA VAL A 58 5.07 -10.17 5.11
C VAL A 58 6.26 -10.93 4.53
N ALA A 59 7.22 -10.22 3.94
CA ALA A 59 8.34 -10.85 3.26
C ALA A 59 9.49 -9.87 3.06
N GLU A 60 10.69 -10.43 2.90
CA GLU A 60 11.88 -9.69 2.48
C GLU A 60 12.52 -10.42 1.33
N PHE A 61 12.93 -9.68 0.30
CA PHE A 61 13.59 -10.24 -0.87
C PHE A 61 14.55 -9.22 -1.47
N SER A 62 15.41 -9.68 -2.37
CA SER A 62 16.34 -8.82 -3.09
C SER A 62 15.97 -8.72 -4.54
N VAL A 63 16.15 -7.53 -5.12
CA VAL A 63 15.94 -7.27 -6.53
C VAL A 63 17.27 -6.87 -7.16
N GLN A 64 17.64 -7.52 -8.27
CA GLN A 64 18.83 -7.17 -9.02
C GLN A 64 18.53 -5.96 -9.91
N LEU A 65 19.19 -4.85 -9.62
CA LEU A 65 19.05 -3.61 -10.37
C LEU A 65 20.37 -3.34 -11.11
N SER A 66 20.47 -3.83 -12.36
CA SER A 66 21.65 -3.63 -13.18
C SER A 66 22.91 -4.07 -12.45
N TRP A 67 23.72 -3.11 -11.94
CA TRP A 67 25.00 -3.35 -11.29
C TRP A 67 24.91 -3.52 -9.77
N ARG A 68 23.71 -3.41 -9.17
CA ARG A 68 23.55 -3.55 -7.72
C ARG A 68 22.34 -4.41 -7.37
N ARG A 69 22.37 -4.94 -6.15
CA ARG A 69 21.24 -5.66 -5.57
C ARG A 69 20.58 -4.79 -4.50
N GLN A 70 19.28 -4.69 -4.53
CA GLN A 70 18.50 -3.90 -3.56
C GLN A 70 17.59 -4.80 -2.76
N SER A 71 17.65 -4.68 -1.42
CA SER A 71 16.71 -5.37 -0.54
C SER A 71 15.36 -4.68 -0.56
N CYS A 72 14.29 -5.46 -0.48
CA CYS A 72 12.94 -4.98 -0.38
C CYS A 72 12.20 -5.72 0.73
N SER A 73 11.64 -4.98 1.68
CA SER A 73 10.80 -5.54 2.74
C SER A 73 9.37 -5.15 2.50
N VAL A 74 8.45 -6.10 2.67
CA VAL A 74 7.02 -5.88 2.47
C VAL A 74 6.30 -6.04 3.79
N TYR A 75 5.51 -5.04 4.14
CA TYR A 75 4.61 -5.03 5.29
C TYR A 75 3.18 -4.92 4.81
N ARG A 76 2.22 -5.24 5.65
CA ARG A 76 0.81 -5.08 5.34
C ARG A 76 0.05 -4.44 6.48
N LEU A 77 -1.02 -3.74 6.13
CA LEU A 77 -1.94 -3.11 7.06
C LEU A 77 -3.34 -3.13 6.46
N THR A 78 -4.33 -3.47 7.27
CA THR A 78 -5.74 -3.38 6.85
C THR A 78 -6.32 -2.06 7.33
N GLU A 79 -6.87 -1.26 6.42
CA GLU A 79 -7.52 0.01 6.72
C GLU A 79 -8.82 0.10 5.94
N GLY A 80 -9.93 0.36 6.63
CA GLY A 80 -11.24 0.45 5.98
C GLY A 80 -11.65 -0.82 5.23
N GLY A 81 -11.18 -1.98 5.67
CA GLY A 81 -11.45 -3.26 5.03
C GLY A 81 -10.60 -3.57 3.81
N VAL A 82 -9.66 -2.70 3.44
CA VAL A 82 -8.73 -2.90 2.33
C VAL A 82 -7.34 -3.21 2.86
N VAL A 83 -6.66 -4.20 2.27
CA VAL A 83 -5.29 -4.55 2.63
C VAL A 83 -4.32 -3.71 1.81
N TYR A 84 -3.43 -3.01 2.49
CA TYR A 84 -2.35 -2.20 1.92
C TYR A 84 -1.00 -2.89 2.14
N TYR A 85 -0.25 -3.02 1.07
CA TYR A 85 1.13 -3.49 1.11
C TYR A 85 2.12 -2.36 0.91
#